data_e6957f95db92aa934ae150634eb2d2f6
#
_entry.id   e6957f95db92aa934ae150634eb2d2f6
#
_cell.length_a   1.000
_cell.length_b   1.000
_cell.length_c   1.000
_cell.angle_alpha   90.00
_cell.angle_beta   90.00
_cell.angle_gamma   90.00
#
_symmetry.space_group_name_H-M   'P 1'
#
loop_
_entity.id
_entity.type
_entity.pdbx_description
1 polymer ?
#
loop_
_entity_poly.entity_id
_entity_poly.type
_entity_poly.pdbx_seq_one_letter_code
_entity_poly.pdbx_strand_id
1 'polypeptide(L)'
;MIQSFSCKDTELLFLAGTSRRFAGIKAIAERKLQQLDSAMTLEFLRAPPGNHLEQLSGNRKGQHSIRINLQWRICFSWTDSGPTNVEIVDYH
;
A
#
# COMPACT_ATOMS: atom_id res chain seq x y z
N MET A 1 2.01 10.73 -5.45
CA MET A 1 0.71 10.95 -4.78
C MET A 1 -0.28 9.84 -5.13
N ILE A 2 -0.90 9.25 -4.13
CA ILE A 2 -1.90 8.20 -4.36
C ILE A 2 -3.07 8.79 -5.15
N GLN A 3 -3.46 8.10 -6.23
CA GLN A 3 -4.50 8.57 -7.15
C GLN A 3 -5.88 8.00 -6.81
N SER A 4 -5.93 6.78 -6.32
CA SER A 4 -7.21 6.14 -5.98
C SER A 4 -7.01 4.97 -5.03
N PHE A 5 -8.11 4.56 -4.41
CA PHE A 5 -8.15 3.41 -3.49
C PHE A 5 -9.20 2.43 -4.00
N SER A 6 -8.94 1.13 -3.86
CA SER A 6 -9.92 0.10 -4.18
C SER A 6 -10.57 -0.48 -2.93
N CYS A 7 -10.26 0.09 -1.76
CA CYS A 7 -10.79 -0.36 -0.48
C CYS A 7 -11.14 0.85 0.37
N LYS A 8 -12.40 0.94 0.80
CA LYS A 8 -12.87 2.07 1.59
C LYS A 8 -12.17 2.16 2.94
N ASP A 9 -11.88 1.04 3.57
CA ASP A 9 -11.19 1.03 4.86
C ASP A 9 -9.78 1.58 4.75
N THR A 10 -9.09 1.26 3.64
CA THR A 10 -7.75 1.79 3.39
C THR A 10 -7.80 3.30 3.17
N GLU A 11 -8.78 3.75 2.39
CA GLU A 11 -8.97 5.18 2.13
C GLU A 11 -9.23 5.96 3.41
N LEU A 12 -10.10 5.45 4.26
CA LEU A 12 -10.42 6.11 5.54
C LEU A 12 -9.20 6.17 6.46
N LEU A 13 -8.42 5.10 6.50
CA LEU A 13 -7.21 5.10 7.30
C LEU A 13 -6.25 6.19 6.83
N PHE A 14 -6.04 6.30 5.52
CA PHE A 14 -5.10 7.28 4.97
C PHE A 14 -5.59 8.71 5.12
N LEU A 15 -6.85 8.97 4.78
CA LEU A 15 -7.38 10.33 4.72
C LEU A 15 -7.82 10.86 6.09
N ALA A 16 -8.35 10.00 6.95
CA ALA A 16 -8.95 10.42 8.21
C ALA A 16 -8.27 9.81 9.46
N GLY A 17 -7.35 8.90 9.26
CA GLY A 17 -6.67 8.24 10.38
C GLY A 17 -7.60 7.33 11.19
N THR A 18 -8.73 6.90 10.61
CA THR A 18 -9.69 6.04 11.30
C THR A 18 -9.73 4.67 10.66
N SER A 19 -9.75 3.64 11.50
CA SER A 19 -9.92 2.28 11.03
C SER A 19 -10.24 1.36 12.20
N ARG A 20 -11.32 0.59 12.06
CA ARG A 20 -11.58 -0.54 12.94
C ARG A 20 -10.81 -1.75 12.46
N ARG A 21 -10.85 -1.98 11.15
CA ARG A 21 -10.26 -3.16 10.52
C ARG A 21 -8.74 -3.23 10.72
N PHE A 22 -8.08 -2.09 10.66
CA PHE A 22 -6.62 -2.03 10.72
C PHE A 22 -6.08 -1.47 12.03
N ALA A 23 -6.89 -1.48 13.08
CA ALA A 23 -6.50 -0.87 14.37
C ALA A 23 -5.18 -1.44 14.90
N GLY A 24 -4.96 -2.74 14.75
CA GLY A 24 -3.75 -3.40 15.25
C GLY A 24 -2.48 -3.04 14.49
N ILE A 25 -2.59 -2.50 13.28
CA ILE A 25 -1.44 -2.15 12.45
C ILE A 25 -1.46 -0.69 12.05
N LYS A 26 -2.31 0.12 12.68
CA LYS A 26 -2.57 1.49 12.27
C LYS A 26 -1.30 2.32 12.07
N ALA A 27 -0.44 2.37 13.07
CA ALA A 27 0.74 3.23 13.02
C ALA A 27 1.68 2.87 11.87
N ILE A 28 1.97 1.57 11.70
CA ILE A 28 2.87 1.14 10.63
C ILE A 28 2.19 1.23 9.26
N ALA A 29 0.89 0.94 9.20
CA ALA A 29 0.14 1.06 7.95
C ALA A 29 0.10 2.50 7.47
N GLU A 30 -0.18 3.45 8.35
CA GLU A 30 -0.19 4.88 8.00
C GLU A 30 1.18 5.34 7.49
N ARG A 31 2.25 4.88 8.13
CA ARG A 31 3.61 5.22 7.72
C ARG A 31 3.91 4.70 6.32
N LYS A 32 3.53 3.46 6.04
CA LYS A 32 3.76 2.86 4.72
C LYS A 32 2.90 3.51 3.65
N LEU A 33 1.65 3.86 3.97
CA LEU A 33 0.79 4.59 3.03
C LEU A 33 1.37 5.97 2.72
N GLN A 34 1.91 6.65 3.72
CA GLN A 34 2.55 7.94 3.51
C GLN A 34 3.78 7.81 2.63
N GLN A 35 4.57 6.77 2.82
CA GLN A 35 5.72 6.48 1.98
C GLN A 35 5.30 6.24 0.53
N LEU A 36 4.23 5.47 0.35
CA LEU A 36 3.68 5.21 -0.98
C LEU A 36 3.21 6.51 -1.63
N ASP A 37 2.52 7.36 -0.87
CA ASP A 37 2.02 8.64 -1.36
C ASP A 37 3.15 9.56 -1.80
N SER A 38 4.28 9.50 -1.12
CA SER A 38 5.44 10.38 -1.39
C SER A 38 6.32 9.87 -2.52
N ALA A 39 6.18 8.61 -2.91
CA ALA A 39 7.06 8.00 -3.90
C ALA A 39 6.89 8.64 -5.28
N MET A 40 7.99 9.10 -5.85
CA MET A 40 8.00 9.68 -7.19
C MET A 40 8.23 8.62 -8.26
N THR A 41 8.84 7.51 -7.88
CA THR A 41 9.08 6.38 -8.77
C THR A 41 8.81 5.08 -8.03
N LEU A 42 8.52 4.04 -8.79
CA LEU A 42 8.33 2.71 -8.21
C LEU A 42 9.63 2.24 -7.52
N GLU A 43 10.77 2.59 -8.10
CA GLU A 43 12.08 2.22 -7.58
C GLU A 43 12.32 2.75 -6.16
N PHE A 44 11.78 3.91 -5.84
CA PHE A 44 11.88 4.51 -4.51
C PHE A 44 11.35 3.56 -3.43
N LEU A 45 10.37 2.73 -3.77
CA LEU A 45 9.73 1.83 -2.82
C LEU A 45 10.55 0.58 -2.50
N ARG A 46 11.71 0.42 -3.14
CA ARG A 46 12.63 -0.67 -2.78
C ARG A 46 13.29 -0.42 -1.43
N ALA A 47 13.33 0.81 -0.98
CA ALA A 47 13.88 1.15 0.34
C ALA A 47 12.74 1.64 1.25
N PRO A 48 12.77 1.30 2.54
CA PRO A 48 13.72 0.40 3.20
C PRO A 48 13.56 -1.05 2.78
N PRO A 49 14.58 -1.89 2.99
CA PRO A 49 14.50 -3.31 2.59
C PRO A 49 13.29 -4.05 3.15
N GLY A 50 12.81 -3.63 4.32
CA GLY A 50 11.63 -4.23 4.93
C GLY A 50 10.35 -4.08 4.13
N ASN A 51 10.33 -3.20 3.12
CA ASN A 51 9.16 -3.05 2.24
C ASN A 51 8.92 -4.28 1.38
N HIS A 52 9.95 -5.03 1.06
CA HIS A 52 9.84 -6.21 0.19
C HIS A 52 8.96 -5.92 -1.03
N LEU A 53 9.34 -4.90 -1.81
CA LEU A 53 8.59 -4.56 -3.02
C LEU A 53 8.51 -5.77 -3.94
N GLU A 54 7.31 -6.17 -4.31
CA GLU A 54 7.07 -7.33 -5.16
C GLU A 54 6.15 -6.98 -6.31
N GLN A 55 6.41 -7.59 -7.46
CA GLN A 55 5.49 -7.57 -8.59
C GLN A 55 4.56 -8.77 -8.43
N LEU A 56 3.27 -8.54 -8.56
CA LEU A 56 2.26 -9.58 -8.30
C LEU A 56 1.86 -10.29 -9.58
N SER A 57 1.28 -11.49 -9.42
CA SER A 57 0.84 -12.32 -10.53
C SER A 57 -0.59 -12.83 -10.28
N GLY A 58 -1.08 -13.70 -11.16
CA GLY A 58 -2.43 -14.24 -11.04
C GLY A 58 -3.47 -13.15 -11.19
N ASN A 59 -4.43 -13.12 -10.27
CA ASN A 59 -5.52 -12.15 -10.29
C ASN A 59 -5.06 -10.71 -10.10
N ARG A 60 -3.83 -10.52 -9.62
CA ARG A 60 -3.27 -9.19 -9.38
C ARG A 60 -2.15 -8.84 -10.35
N LYS A 61 -2.10 -9.52 -11.48
CA LYS A 61 -1.10 -9.24 -12.51
C LYS A 61 -1.13 -7.75 -12.89
N GLY A 62 0.04 -7.13 -12.94
CA GLY A 62 0.14 -5.70 -13.21
C GLY A 62 0.19 -4.84 -11.96
N GLN A 63 -0.02 -5.46 -10.78
CA GLN A 63 0.10 -4.76 -9.51
C GLN A 63 1.43 -5.05 -8.84
N HIS A 64 1.73 -4.22 -7.84
CA HIS A 64 2.88 -4.39 -6.96
C HIS A 64 2.40 -4.36 -5.52
N SER A 65 3.24 -4.81 -4.60
CA SER A 65 2.92 -4.67 -3.17
C SER A 65 4.14 -4.29 -2.37
N ILE A 66 3.90 -3.60 -1.25
CA ILE A 66 4.90 -3.40 -0.22
C ILE A 66 4.38 -3.99 1.07
N ARG A 67 5.30 -4.47 1.91
CA ARG A 67 4.96 -5.21 3.11
C ARG A 67 4.73 -4.28 4.29
N ILE A 68 3.65 -4.52 5.03
CA ILE A 68 3.41 -3.87 6.31
C ILE A 68 4.01 -4.72 7.43
N ASN A 69 3.64 -6.00 7.48
CA ASN A 69 4.18 -6.98 8.42
C ASN A 69 4.04 -8.38 7.82
N LEU A 70 4.13 -9.42 8.64
CA LEU A 70 4.04 -10.79 8.14
C LEU A 70 2.68 -11.13 7.54
N GLN A 71 1.63 -10.44 7.96
CA GLN A 71 0.25 -10.71 7.56
C GLN A 71 -0.27 -9.75 6.50
N TRP A 72 0.08 -8.47 6.60
CA TRP A 72 -0.55 -7.40 5.81
C TRP A 72 0.40 -6.81 4.79
N ARG A 73 -0.13 -6.55 3.59
CA ARG A 73 0.60 -5.86 2.52
C ARG A 73 -0.28 -4.77 1.92
N ILE A 74 0.35 -3.79 1.29
CA ILE A 74 -0.37 -2.77 0.52
C ILE A 74 -0.18 -3.12 -0.95
N CYS A 75 -1.29 -3.35 -1.65
CA CYS A 75 -1.29 -3.65 -3.08
C CYS A 75 -1.70 -2.41 -3.86
N PHE A 76 -1.13 -2.22 -5.03
CA PHE A 76 -1.40 -1.04 -5.86
C PHE A 76 -0.93 -1.28 -7.29
N SER A 77 -1.47 -0.48 -8.22
CA SER A 77 -0.95 -0.39 -9.58
C SER A 77 -0.14 0.89 -9.69
N TRP A 78 0.98 0.85 -10.39
CA TRP A 78 1.82 2.04 -10.58
C TRP A 78 1.52 2.68 -11.92
N THR A 79 1.28 4.00 -11.92
CA THR A 79 1.09 4.80 -13.13
C THR A 79 2.05 5.97 -13.12
N ASP A 80 2.17 6.67 -14.25
CA ASP A 80 3.01 7.85 -14.33
C ASP A 80 2.57 8.95 -13.37
N SER A 81 1.30 8.94 -12.98
CA SER A 81 0.74 9.91 -12.03
C SER A 81 0.88 9.47 -10.58
N GLY A 82 1.26 8.23 -10.35
CA GLY A 82 1.41 7.68 -9.01
C GLY A 82 0.64 6.39 -8.83
N PRO A 83 0.62 5.85 -7.59
CA PRO A 83 -0.08 4.59 -7.32
C PRO A 83 -1.60 4.75 -7.37
N THR A 84 -2.27 3.74 -7.94
CA THR A 84 -3.72 3.67 -8.04
C THR A 84 -4.22 2.37 -7.45
N ASN A 85 -5.53 2.31 -7.19
CA ASN A 85 -6.21 1.13 -6.67
C ASN A 85 -5.53 0.58 -5.42
N VAL A 86 -5.16 1.50 -4.54
CA VAL A 86 -4.43 1.15 -3.31
C VAL A 86 -5.35 0.45 -2.33
N GLU A 87 -4.89 -0.68 -1.81
CA GLU A 87 -5.63 -1.40 -0.77
C GLU A 87 -4.70 -2.21 0.12
N ILE A 88 -5.06 -2.28 1.40
CA ILE A 88 -4.36 -3.13 2.36
C ILE A 88 -5.04 -4.50 2.33
N VAL A 89 -4.25 -5.55 2.15
CA VAL A 89 -4.78 -6.90 2.08
C VAL A 89 -4.11 -7.81 3.11
N ASP A 90 -4.88 -8.80 3.57
CA ASP A 90 -4.39 -9.87 4.41
C ASP A 90 -3.73 -10.89 3.48
N TYR A 91 -2.42 -11.05 3.64
CA TYR A 91 -1.61 -11.74 2.66
C TYR A 91 -0.84 -12.90 3.29
N HIS A 92 -1.40 -14.08 3.16
CA HIS A 92 -0.68 -15.28 3.61
C HIS A 92 -1.12 -16.53 2.86
#